data_de84f45a0f3140380e4909bde4e1d1a7
#
_entry.id   de84f45a0f3140380e4909bde4e1d1a7
#
_cell.length_a   1.000
_cell.length_b   1.000
_cell.length_c   1.000
_cell.angle_alpha   90.00
_cell.angle_beta   90.00
_cell.angle_gamma   90.00
#
_symmetry.space_group_name_H-M   'P 1'
#
loop_
_entity.id
_entity.type
_entity.pdbx_description
1 polymer ?
#
loop_
_entity_poly.entity_id
_entity_poly.type
_entity_poly.pdbx_seq_one_letter_code
_entity_poly.pdbx_strand_id
1 'polypeptide(L)'
;KATLKKLQETLKLLAEDKTIVFVVDELDRCLPEYSIKVLERLHHIFEEIENVVLVVVMDKSQLEHSIESIFGSKIDTDRYLKKFIDVTLCLDAGNLVEDWIEEYEEQLFEAFRTHDEWYNYNAYYPEMRSFVGFLLDTINIREREKILKKAILIYKLLKNENGMVLNECI
;
A
#
# COMPACT_ATOMS: atom_id res chain seq x y z
N LYS A 1 5.89 33.21 -8.87
CA LYS A 1 7.19 33.04 -9.56
C LYS A 1 8.40 33.21 -8.61
N ALA A 2 8.43 34.24 -7.73
CA ALA A 2 9.54 34.45 -6.79
C ALA A 2 9.70 33.27 -5.81
N THR A 3 8.60 32.74 -5.27
CA THR A 3 8.60 31.62 -4.31
C THR A 3 9.15 30.33 -4.92
N LEU A 4 8.82 30.05 -6.18
CA LEU A 4 9.27 28.85 -6.88
C LEU A 4 10.80 28.90 -7.14
N LYS A 5 11.30 30.06 -7.58
CA LYS A 5 12.75 30.25 -7.75
C LYS A 5 13.51 30.07 -6.43
N LYS A 6 13.00 30.64 -5.34
CA LYS A 6 13.61 30.48 -4.03
C LYS A 6 13.62 29.01 -3.58
N LEU A 7 12.55 28.25 -3.86
CA LEU A 7 12.49 26.83 -3.59
C LEU A 7 13.56 26.07 -4.40
N GLN A 8 13.65 26.33 -5.71
CA GLN A 8 14.67 25.71 -6.57
C GLN A 8 16.10 26.03 -6.11
N GLU A 9 16.38 27.27 -5.75
CA GLU A 9 17.68 27.68 -5.22
C GLU A 9 18.00 26.95 -3.91
N THR A 10 17.04 26.82 -3.01
CA THR A 10 17.21 26.10 -1.75
C THR A 10 17.46 24.62 -1.99
N LEU A 11 16.71 23.99 -2.90
CA LEU A 11 16.89 22.58 -3.26
C LEU A 11 18.25 22.33 -3.93
N LYS A 12 18.70 23.23 -4.82
CA LYS A 12 20.04 23.16 -5.43
C LYS A 12 21.14 23.17 -4.36
N LEU A 13 21.06 24.08 -3.41
CA LEU A 13 22.02 24.16 -2.29
C LEU A 13 22.01 22.89 -1.43
N LEU A 14 20.84 22.33 -1.14
CA LEU A 14 20.73 21.10 -0.36
C LEU A 14 21.26 19.87 -1.13
N ALA A 15 21.18 19.89 -2.46
CA ALA A 15 21.61 18.82 -3.34
C ALA A 15 23.10 18.87 -3.73
N GLU A 16 23.86 19.90 -3.33
CA GLU A 16 25.27 20.01 -3.67
C GLU A 16 26.12 18.84 -3.19
N ASP A 17 25.88 18.39 -1.95
CA ASP A 17 26.66 17.32 -1.31
C ASP A 17 25.88 16.02 -1.10
N LYS A 18 24.60 15.98 -1.47
CA LYS A 18 23.70 14.85 -1.16
C LYS A 18 22.69 14.63 -2.28
N THR A 19 22.35 13.38 -2.51
CA THR A 19 21.18 13.05 -3.33
C THR A 19 19.91 13.20 -2.50
N ILE A 20 18.99 14.03 -2.98
CA ILE A 20 17.65 14.20 -2.37
C ILE A 20 16.70 13.26 -3.08
N VAL A 21 16.02 12.40 -2.31
CA VAL A 21 14.89 11.60 -2.80
C VAL A 21 13.61 12.27 -2.35
N PHE A 22 12.82 12.72 -3.31
CA PHE A 22 11.52 13.35 -3.06
C PHE A 22 10.41 12.38 -3.45
N VAL A 23 9.62 11.94 -2.47
CA VAL A 23 8.54 10.95 -2.68
C VAL A 23 7.19 11.65 -2.64
N VAL A 24 6.40 11.44 -3.67
CA VAL A 24 4.99 11.88 -3.76
C VAL A 24 4.12 10.65 -3.85
N ASP A 25 3.19 10.51 -2.93
CA ASP A 25 2.27 9.37 -2.85
C ASP A 25 0.83 9.82 -3.06
N GLU A 26 -0.03 8.88 -3.45
CA GLU A 26 -1.47 9.04 -3.60
C GLU A 26 -1.92 10.12 -4.60
N LEU A 27 -1.11 10.40 -5.61
CA LEU A 27 -1.46 11.40 -6.63
C LEU A 27 -2.68 10.98 -7.46
N ASP A 28 -2.88 9.68 -7.63
CA ASP A 28 -4.01 9.06 -8.31
C ASP A 28 -5.36 9.26 -7.59
N ARG A 29 -5.34 9.58 -6.29
CA ARG A 29 -6.54 9.86 -5.49
C ARG A 29 -6.99 11.32 -5.52
N CYS A 30 -6.21 12.17 -6.13
CA CYS A 30 -6.54 13.56 -6.28
C CYS A 30 -7.57 13.78 -7.41
N LEU A 31 -8.19 14.97 -7.44
CA LEU A 31 -9.00 15.36 -8.59
C LEU A 31 -8.15 15.33 -9.87
N PRO A 32 -8.66 14.81 -10.99
CA PRO A 32 -7.90 14.64 -12.23
C PRO A 32 -7.07 15.86 -12.64
N GLU A 33 -7.71 17.03 -12.70
CA GLU A 33 -7.02 18.28 -13.05
C GLU A 33 -5.90 18.65 -12.08
N TYR A 34 -6.07 18.32 -10.79
CA TYR A 34 -5.07 18.61 -9.77
C TYR A 34 -3.87 17.68 -9.89
N SER A 35 -4.11 16.39 -10.11
CA SER A 35 -3.04 15.39 -10.32
C SER A 35 -2.12 15.79 -11.46
N ILE A 36 -2.70 16.16 -12.59
CA ILE A 36 -1.93 16.60 -13.77
C ILE A 36 -1.16 17.87 -13.49
N LYS A 37 -1.79 18.88 -12.87
CA LYS A 37 -1.10 20.13 -12.51
C LYS A 37 0.05 19.91 -11.52
N VAL A 38 -0.08 18.95 -10.62
CA VAL A 38 0.99 18.59 -9.69
C VAL A 38 2.15 17.94 -10.42
N LEU A 39 1.89 16.96 -11.32
CA LEU A 39 2.95 16.34 -12.14
C LEU A 39 3.71 17.40 -12.98
N GLU A 40 2.99 18.27 -13.67
CA GLU A 40 3.60 19.34 -14.46
C GLU A 40 4.48 20.27 -13.60
N ARG A 41 4.00 20.64 -12.41
CA ARG A 41 4.74 21.50 -11.50
C ARG A 41 5.98 20.82 -10.91
N LEU A 42 5.85 19.56 -10.54
CA LEU A 42 6.97 18.78 -10.03
C LEU A 42 8.05 18.64 -11.11
N HIS A 43 7.66 18.31 -12.33
CA HIS A 43 8.58 18.27 -13.46
C HIS A 43 9.33 19.61 -13.61
N HIS A 44 8.61 20.73 -13.67
CA HIS A 44 9.25 22.06 -13.79
C HIS A 44 10.10 22.48 -12.59
N ILE A 45 9.83 21.93 -11.39
CA ILE A 45 10.66 22.24 -10.21
C ILE A 45 11.98 21.48 -10.28
N PHE A 46 11.92 20.20 -10.68
CA PHE A 46 13.05 19.28 -10.56
C PHE A 46 13.89 19.12 -11.84
N GLU A 47 13.35 19.47 -13.01
CA GLU A 47 14.01 19.33 -14.33
C GLU A 47 15.43 19.95 -14.38
N GLU A 48 15.64 21.05 -13.65
CA GLU A 48 16.91 21.77 -13.65
C GLU A 48 17.78 21.51 -12.42
N ILE A 49 17.42 20.55 -11.56
CA ILE A 49 18.14 20.30 -10.31
C ILE A 49 18.84 18.95 -10.41
N GLU A 50 20.16 18.98 -10.40
CA GLU A 50 21.00 17.79 -10.30
C GLU A 50 20.92 17.15 -8.91
N ASN A 51 21.22 15.87 -8.80
CA ASN A 51 21.19 15.10 -7.55
C ASN A 51 19.81 15.05 -6.84
N VAL A 52 18.71 15.18 -7.60
CA VAL A 52 17.36 14.97 -7.09
C VAL A 52 16.70 13.83 -7.82
N VAL A 53 16.14 12.89 -7.07
CA VAL A 53 15.30 11.78 -7.58
C VAL A 53 13.88 12.03 -7.14
N LEU A 54 12.98 12.22 -8.10
CA LEU A 54 11.55 12.32 -7.84
C LEU A 54 10.92 10.92 -7.99
N VAL A 55 10.34 10.41 -6.93
CA VAL A 55 9.60 9.14 -6.92
C VAL A 55 8.11 9.45 -6.78
N VAL A 56 7.31 9.04 -7.74
CA VAL A 56 5.85 9.17 -7.69
C VAL A 56 5.26 7.78 -7.50
N VAL A 57 4.60 7.58 -6.38
CA VAL A 57 3.89 6.33 -6.04
C VAL A 57 2.42 6.52 -6.39
N MET A 58 1.89 5.65 -7.25
CA MET A 58 0.53 5.81 -7.77
C MET A 58 -0.02 4.52 -8.35
N ASP A 59 -1.33 4.41 -8.44
CA ASP A 59 -2.00 3.47 -9.33
C ASP A 59 -1.99 4.06 -10.75
N LYS A 60 -1.18 3.46 -11.64
CA LYS A 60 -1.02 3.93 -13.01
C LYS A 60 -2.36 3.96 -13.75
N SER A 61 -3.21 2.95 -13.56
CA SER A 61 -4.49 2.86 -14.27
C SER A 61 -5.45 3.97 -13.86
N GLN A 62 -5.48 4.33 -12.58
CA GLN A 62 -6.29 5.43 -12.09
C GLN A 62 -5.81 6.79 -12.63
N LEU A 63 -4.49 6.98 -12.72
CA LEU A 63 -3.94 8.20 -13.28
C LEU A 63 -4.22 8.30 -14.79
N GLU A 64 -4.14 7.19 -15.53
CA GLU A 64 -4.51 7.12 -16.96
C GLU A 64 -5.96 7.51 -17.19
N HIS A 65 -6.89 6.98 -16.38
CA HIS A 65 -8.30 7.40 -16.44
C HIS A 65 -8.47 8.90 -16.13
N SER A 66 -7.68 9.44 -15.22
CA SER A 66 -7.69 10.88 -14.92
C SER A 66 -7.25 11.72 -16.13
N ILE A 67 -6.20 11.27 -16.83
CA ILE A 67 -5.72 11.92 -18.07
C ILE A 67 -6.78 11.84 -19.16
N GLU A 68 -7.38 10.68 -19.38
CA GLU A 68 -8.44 10.47 -20.36
C GLU A 68 -9.68 11.34 -20.09
N SER A 69 -10.03 11.53 -18.83
CA SER A 69 -11.16 12.37 -18.44
C SER A 69 -11.00 13.84 -18.83
N ILE A 70 -9.74 14.32 -18.92
CA ILE A 70 -9.42 15.71 -19.24
C ILE A 70 -9.17 15.90 -20.74
N PHE A 71 -8.40 14.99 -21.35
CA PHE A 71 -7.94 15.13 -22.72
C PHE A 71 -8.75 14.29 -23.73
N GLY A 72 -9.65 13.45 -23.21
CA GLY A 72 -10.47 12.53 -23.99
C GLY A 72 -9.81 11.16 -24.19
N SER A 73 -10.64 10.14 -24.45
CA SER A 73 -10.24 8.72 -24.53
C SER A 73 -9.33 8.37 -25.72
N LYS A 74 -9.02 9.31 -26.60
CA LYS A 74 -8.10 9.10 -27.73
C LYS A 74 -6.66 9.50 -27.42
N ILE A 75 -6.38 10.00 -26.21
CA ILE A 75 -5.03 10.36 -25.82
C ILE A 75 -4.19 9.10 -25.63
N ASP A 76 -2.95 9.15 -26.07
CA ASP A 76 -1.93 8.16 -25.71
C ASP A 76 -1.37 8.52 -24.32
N THR A 77 -1.95 7.89 -23.29
CA THR A 77 -1.62 8.16 -21.89
C THR A 77 -0.19 7.79 -21.55
N ASP A 78 0.33 6.69 -22.10
CA ASP A 78 1.72 6.29 -21.92
C ASP A 78 2.69 7.33 -22.49
N ARG A 79 2.41 7.83 -23.67
CA ARG A 79 3.22 8.88 -24.29
C ARG A 79 3.14 10.20 -23.51
N TYR A 80 1.97 10.48 -22.96
CA TYR A 80 1.78 11.67 -22.13
C TYR A 80 2.60 11.59 -20.84
N LEU A 81 2.54 10.46 -20.13
CA LEU A 81 3.26 10.23 -18.89
C LEU A 81 4.78 10.21 -19.07
N LYS A 82 5.29 9.73 -20.19
CA LYS A 82 6.72 9.77 -20.52
C LYS A 82 7.33 11.18 -20.59
N LYS A 83 6.53 12.22 -20.55
CA LYS A 83 7.04 13.60 -20.41
C LYS A 83 7.50 13.91 -19.00
N PHE A 84 7.04 13.15 -18.01
CA PHE A 84 7.23 13.41 -16.59
C PHE A 84 7.95 12.27 -15.87
N ILE A 85 7.91 11.06 -16.44
CA ILE A 85 8.37 9.82 -15.83
C ILE A 85 9.38 9.15 -16.77
N ASP A 86 10.62 9.07 -16.35
CA ASP A 86 11.71 8.45 -17.10
C ASP A 86 11.71 6.93 -16.92
N VAL A 87 11.43 6.46 -15.68
CA VAL A 87 11.48 5.06 -15.31
C VAL A 87 10.21 4.68 -14.55
N THR A 88 9.58 3.59 -14.97
CA THR A 88 8.43 3.02 -14.29
C THR A 88 8.82 1.66 -13.69
N LEU A 89 8.60 1.49 -12.40
CA LEU A 89 8.80 0.24 -11.68
C LEU A 89 7.44 -0.24 -11.20
N CYS A 90 7.10 -1.49 -11.50
CA CYS A 90 5.92 -2.14 -10.94
C CYS A 90 6.35 -2.91 -9.69
N LEU A 91 5.67 -2.64 -8.58
CA LEU A 91 5.83 -3.43 -7.37
C LEU A 91 5.05 -4.73 -7.57
N ASP A 92 5.77 -5.83 -7.70
CA ASP A 92 5.15 -7.16 -7.63
C ASP A 92 4.99 -7.53 -6.16
N ALA A 93 3.75 -7.52 -5.72
CA ALA A 93 3.41 -7.76 -4.33
C ALA A 93 3.31 -9.26 -3.96
N GLY A 94 3.49 -10.18 -4.92
CA GLY A 94 3.18 -11.59 -4.73
C GLY A 94 3.78 -12.21 -3.46
N ASN A 95 5.09 -12.26 -3.33
CA ASN A 95 5.72 -12.97 -2.22
C ASN A 95 5.75 -12.16 -0.91
N LEU A 96 6.02 -10.85 -0.99
CA LEU A 96 6.10 -9.98 0.21
C LEU A 96 4.77 -9.87 0.98
N VAL A 97 3.70 -10.07 0.27
CA VAL A 97 2.34 -10.00 0.77
C VAL A 97 1.97 -11.26 1.51
N GLU A 98 2.39 -12.41 1.04
CA GLU A 98 2.16 -13.68 1.69
C GLU A 98 2.86 -13.73 3.04
N ASP A 99 4.15 -13.37 3.12
CA ASP A 99 4.92 -13.32 4.36
C ASP A 99 4.28 -12.42 5.42
N TRP A 100 3.76 -11.27 4.98
CA TRP A 100 3.12 -10.32 5.89
C TRP A 100 1.75 -10.78 6.40
N ILE A 101 0.95 -11.46 5.57
CA ILE A 101 -0.31 -12.05 6.01
C ILE A 101 -0.06 -13.23 6.95
N GLU A 102 0.95 -14.05 6.68
CA GLU A 102 1.34 -15.15 7.55
C GLU A 102 1.55 -14.68 8.99
N GLU A 103 2.15 -13.52 9.21
CA GLU A 103 2.34 -12.96 10.55
C GLU A 103 1.01 -12.73 11.29
N TYR A 104 -0.03 -12.21 10.61
CA TYR A 104 -1.35 -12.03 11.22
C TYR A 104 -2.08 -13.35 11.43
N GLU A 105 -1.93 -14.29 10.52
CA GLU A 105 -2.47 -15.64 10.67
C GLU A 105 -1.85 -16.34 11.87
N GLU A 106 -0.54 -16.27 12.03
CA GLU A 106 0.17 -16.82 13.19
C GLU A 106 -0.32 -16.20 14.49
N GLN A 107 -0.49 -14.88 14.55
CA GLN A 107 -1.03 -14.20 15.73
C GLN A 107 -2.46 -14.65 16.06
N LEU A 108 -3.30 -14.88 15.07
CA LEU A 108 -4.66 -15.40 15.25
C LEU A 108 -4.62 -16.82 15.81
N PHE A 109 -3.82 -17.69 15.20
CA PHE A 109 -3.72 -19.09 15.61
C PHE A 109 -3.00 -19.28 16.94
N GLU A 110 -2.02 -18.45 17.27
CA GLU A 110 -1.41 -18.40 18.59
C GLU A 110 -2.43 -18.05 19.68
N ALA A 111 -3.35 -17.14 19.37
CA ALA A 111 -4.42 -16.81 20.28
C ALA A 111 -5.31 -18.02 20.60
N PHE A 112 -5.57 -18.88 19.63
CA PHE A 112 -6.31 -20.14 19.86
C PHE A 112 -5.50 -21.20 20.59
N ARG A 113 -4.16 -21.23 20.41
CA ARG A 113 -3.27 -22.24 21.00
C ARG A 113 -3.23 -22.19 22.53
N THR A 114 -3.41 -21.04 23.13
CA THR A 114 -3.27 -20.87 24.59
C THR A 114 -4.46 -21.47 25.37
N HIS A 115 -5.44 -22.08 24.70
CA HIS A 115 -6.71 -22.30 25.36
C HIS A 115 -6.99 -23.74 25.79
N ASP A 116 -6.45 -24.79 25.18
CA ASP A 116 -6.87 -26.12 25.63
C ASP A 116 -5.89 -27.26 25.39
N GLU A 117 -5.64 -28.02 26.45
CA GLU A 117 -5.03 -29.34 26.40
C GLU A 117 -5.88 -30.36 25.59
N TRP A 118 -7.14 -30.05 25.31
CA TRP A 118 -8.09 -30.91 24.60
C TRP A 118 -8.01 -30.85 23.09
N TYR A 119 -7.57 -29.76 22.53
CA TYR A 119 -7.38 -29.63 21.09
C TYR A 119 -5.96 -30.01 20.73
N ASN A 120 -5.82 -31.06 19.98
CA ASN A 120 -4.53 -31.43 19.39
C ASN A 120 -4.21 -30.43 18.28
N TYR A 121 -3.73 -29.24 18.68
CA TYR A 121 -3.39 -28.12 17.83
C TYR A 121 -2.61 -28.55 16.58
N ASN A 122 -1.64 -29.47 16.77
CA ASN A 122 -0.81 -29.95 15.68
C ASN A 122 -1.57 -30.78 14.64
N ALA A 123 -2.71 -31.35 14.98
CA ALA A 123 -3.52 -32.15 14.06
C ALA A 123 -4.46 -31.28 13.19
N TYR A 124 -5.00 -30.19 13.74
CA TYR A 124 -6.00 -29.34 13.05
C TYR A 124 -5.46 -28.03 12.50
N TYR A 125 -4.30 -27.60 12.95
CA TYR A 125 -3.68 -26.33 12.53
C TYR A 125 -3.47 -26.23 11.00
N PRO A 126 -2.89 -27.22 10.33
CA PRO A 126 -2.68 -27.14 8.88
C PRO A 126 -4.00 -27.04 8.09
N GLU A 127 -5.01 -27.75 8.56
CA GLU A 127 -6.34 -27.77 7.92
C GLU A 127 -7.07 -26.45 8.13
N MET A 128 -7.05 -25.90 9.35
CA MET A 128 -7.59 -24.58 9.64
C MET A 128 -6.88 -23.48 8.85
N ARG A 129 -5.57 -23.51 8.81
CA ARG A 129 -4.78 -22.55 8.04
C ARG A 129 -5.14 -22.61 6.55
N SER A 130 -5.21 -23.80 6.00
CA SER A 130 -5.60 -24.02 4.60
C SER A 130 -7.01 -23.51 4.33
N PHE A 131 -7.94 -23.74 5.25
CA PHE A 131 -9.33 -23.28 5.14
C PHE A 131 -9.43 -21.76 5.21
N VAL A 132 -8.74 -21.12 6.15
CA VAL A 132 -8.70 -19.65 6.27
C VAL A 132 -8.04 -19.04 5.03
N GLY A 133 -6.93 -19.60 4.56
CA GLY A 133 -6.27 -19.19 3.32
C GLY A 133 -7.23 -19.26 2.13
N PHE A 134 -7.95 -20.36 1.96
CA PHE A 134 -8.94 -20.54 0.90
C PHE A 134 -10.07 -19.49 0.98
N LEU A 135 -10.60 -19.22 2.17
CA LEU A 135 -11.65 -18.22 2.37
C LEU A 135 -11.17 -16.79 2.04
N LEU A 136 -9.90 -16.51 2.32
CA LEU A 136 -9.34 -15.18 2.12
C LEU A 136 -8.73 -14.98 0.72
N ASP A 137 -8.55 -16.03 -0.07
CA ASP A 137 -7.83 -16.01 -1.34
C ASP A 137 -8.43 -15.05 -2.39
N THR A 138 -9.75 -14.92 -2.40
CA THR A 138 -10.48 -14.01 -3.31
C THR A 138 -10.53 -12.55 -2.82
N ILE A 139 -10.05 -12.29 -1.61
CA ILE A 139 -10.17 -10.99 -0.96
C ILE A 139 -8.86 -10.23 -1.12
N ASN A 140 -8.94 -8.91 -1.39
CA ASN A 140 -7.75 -8.10 -1.50
C ASN A 140 -7.01 -7.99 -0.15
N ILE A 141 -5.72 -7.73 -0.20
CA ILE A 141 -4.82 -7.79 0.95
C ILE A 141 -5.22 -6.87 2.10
N ARG A 142 -5.70 -5.65 1.81
CA ARG A 142 -6.12 -4.70 2.84
C ARG A 142 -7.36 -5.17 3.58
N GLU A 143 -8.24 -5.89 2.88
CA GLU A 143 -9.42 -6.49 3.47
C GLU A 143 -9.08 -7.74 4.28
N ARG A 144 -8.15 -8.58 3.79
CA ARG A 144 -7.60 -9.71 4.55
C ARG A 144 -7.04 -9.24 5.90
N GLU A 145 -6.19 -8.24 5.88
CA GLU A 145 -5.64 -7.64 7.10
C GLU A 145 -6.73 -7.17 8.07
N LYS A 146 -7.72 -6.45 7.56
CA LYS A 146 -8.83 -5.96 8.39
C LYS A 146 -9.64 -7.10 9.00
N ILE A 147 -9.87 -8.17 8.26
CA ILE A 147 -10.59 -9.35 8.74
C ILE A 147 -9.79 -10.03 9.84
N LEU A 148 -8.50 -10.30 9.62
CA LEU A 148 -7.64 -10.94 10.58
C LEU A 148 -7.49 -10.11 11.87
N LYS A 149 -7.26 -8.79 11.74
CA LYS A 149 -7.23 -7.88 12.90
C LYS A 149 -8.54 -7.88 13.71
N LYS A 150 -9.67 -7.89 13.01
CA LYS A 150 -10.98 -7.97 13.67
C LYS A 150 -11.19 -9.32 14.36
N ALA A 151 -10.80 -10.42 13.72
CA ALA A 151 -10.89 -11.75 14.31
C ALA A 151 -10.05 -11.85 15.60
N ILE A 152 -8.81 -11.37 15.57
CA ILE A 152 -7.95 -11.31 16.76
C ILE A 152 -8.57 -10.46 17.88
N LEU A 153 -9.14 -9.31 17.52
CA LEU A 153 -9.80 -8.43 18.49
C LEU A 153 -11.02 -9.09 19.12
N ILE A 154 -11.90 -9.69 18.30
CA ILE A 154 -13.10 -10.38 18.76
C ILE A 154 -12.70 -11.54 19.69
N TYR A 155 -11.71 -12.33 19.29
CA TYR A 155 -11.21 -13.40 20.13
C TYR A 155 -10.74 -12.90 21.51
N LYS A 156 -9.93 -11.82 21.53
CA LYS A 156 -9.46 -11.20 22.77
C LYS A 156 -10.59 -10.70 23.66
N LEU A 157 -11.66 -10.16 23.05
CA LEU A 157 -12.83 -9.67 23.79
C LEU A 157 -13.70 -10.81 24.34
N LEU A 158 -13.79 -11.92 23.62
CA LEU A 158 -14.56 -13.10 24.05
C LEU A 158 -13.83 -13.95 25.08
N LYS A 159 -12.52 -13.80 25.19
CA LYS A 159 -11.69 -14.48 26.17
C LYS A 159 -12.00 -13.88 27.54
N ASN A 160 -12.60 -14.66 28.45
CA ASN A 160 -12.84 -14.23 29.82
C ASN A 160 -11.55 -14.20 30.65
N GLU A 161 -11.64 -13.67 31.89
CA GLU A 161 -10.49 -13.56 32.81
C GLU A 161 -9.81 -14.90 33.11
N ASN A 162 -10.53 -16.02 32.97
CA ASN A 162 -10.02 -17.38 33.15
C ASN A 162 -9.45 -18.00 31.87
N GLY A 163 -9.42 -17.26 30.78
CA GLY A 163 -8.90 -17.73 29.51
C GLY A 163 -9.89 -18.62 28.72
N MET A 164 -11.11 -18.82 29.17
CA MET A 164 -12.12 -19.61 28.44
C MET A 164 -12.83 -18.75 27.38
N VAL A 165 -12.94 -19.26 26.17
CA VAL A 165 -13.80 -18.69 25.14
C VAL A 165 -15.24 -19.13 25.43
N LEU A 166 -16.19 -18.21 25.31
CA LEU A 166 -17.59 -18.56 25.42
C LEU A 166 -17.94 -19.53 24.27
N ASN A 167 -18.16 -20.81 24.61
CA ASN A 167 -18.45 -21.88 23.67
C ASN A 167 -19.86 -21.81 23.03
N GLU A 168 -20.61 -20.75 23.28
CA GLU A 168 -22.04 -20.68 22.92
C GLU A 168 -22.34 -19.90 21.63
N CYS A 169 -21.33 -19.58 20.82
CA CYS A 169 -21.54 -18.83 19.57
C CYS A 169 -21.05 -19.58 18.33
N ILE A 170 -21.41 -20.87 18.20
CA ILE A 170 -21.35 -21.58 16.91
C ILE A 170 -22.72 -22.21 16.64
#